data_e2e5b160ce12410865cf0fe3e153665d
#
_entry.id   e2e5b160ce12410865cf0fe3e153665d
#
_cell.length_a   1.000
_cell.length_b   1.000
_cell.length_c   1.000
_cell.angle_alpha   90.00
_cell.angle_beta   90.00
_cell.angle_gamma   90.00
#
_symmetry.space_group_name_H-M   'P 1'
#
loop_
_entity.id
_entity.type
_entity.pdbx_description
1 polymer ?
#
loop_
_entity_poly.entity_id
_entity_poly.type
_entity_poly.pdbx_seq_one_letter_code
_entity_poly.pdbx_strand_id
1 'polypeptide(L)'
;MVSFSFPTDPLSLAVYLVGLVILWVIVSIPVYFAGKAIKGGNAGFGQAMGATLGGVIVYWIVFLVVAYFVGSVIGPPADALALIIGLVAWLGIFRAAFHTSWLGAIGIVFVAWLILLVLDFLLVAIFNAPFPKFYPF
;
A
#
# COMPACT_ATOMS: atom_id res chain seq x y z
N MET A 1 -2.18 -26.39 -1.69
CA MET A 1 -3.11 -25.28 -1.48
C MET A 1 -2.86 -24.62 -0.15
N VAL A 2 -2.79 -23.30 -0.17
CA VAL A 2 -2.51 -22.56 1.05
C VAL A 2 -3.82 -22.22 1.73
N SER A 3 -4.02 -22.71 2.94
CA SER A 3 -5.16 -22.33 3.72
C SER A 3 -4.79 -21.13 4.59
N PHE A 4 -5.58 -20.09 4.54
CA PHE A 4 -5.38 -18.93 5.39
C PHE A 4 -6.03 -19.20 6.73
N SER A 5 -5.27 -19.80 7.61
CA SER A 5 -5.70 -19.90 9.00
C SER A 5 -4.75 -19.05 9.83
N PHE A 6 -5.31 -18.24 10.70
CA PHE A 6 -4.48 -17.48 11.63
C PHE A 6 -3.80 -18.45 12.59
N PRO A 7 -2.52 -18.20 12.90
CA PRO A 7 -1.85 -19.00 13.90
C PRO A 7 -2.56 -18.86 15.24
N THR A 8 -2.76 -20.00 15.87
CA THR A 8 -3.48 -20.03 17.16
C THR A 8 -2.54 -20.07 18.34
N ASP A 9 -1.31 -20.54 18.15
CA ASP A 9 -0.35 -20.57 19.25
C ASP A 9 0.40 -19.24 19.35
N PRO A 10 0.82 -18.84 20.58
CA PRO A 10 1.42 -17.54 20.79
C PRO A 10 2.71 -17.32 20.00
N LEU A 11 3.51 -18.36 19.83
CA LEU A 11 4.79 -18.24 19.12
C LEU A 11 4.57 -17.97 17.64
N SER A 12 3.67 -18.72 16.99
CA SER A 12 3.36 -18.52 15.57
C SER A 12 2.72 -17.17 15.33
N LEU A 13 1.87 -16.72 16.25
CA LEU A 13 1.25 -15.40 16.15
C LEU A 13 2.30 -14.30 16.26
N ALA A 14 3.25 -14.45 17.19
CA ALA A 14 4.32 -13.47 17.35
C ALA A 14 5.19 -13.39 16.08
N VAL A 15 5.57 -14.53 15.51
CA VAL A 15 6.35 -14.58 14.26
C VAL A 15 5.58 -13.94 13.11
N TYR A 16 4.27 -14.19 13.03
CA TYR A 16 3.44 -13.60 12.00
C TYR A 16 3.39 -12.08 12.11
N LEU A 17 3.19 -11.56 13.33
CA LEU A 17 3.13 -10.13 13.57
C LEU A 17 4.47 -9.44 13.28
N VAL A 18 5.58 -10.05 13.68
CA VAL A 18 6.92 -9.54 13.37
C VAL A 18 7.13 -9.49 11.87
N GLY A 19 6.70 -10.53 11.15
CA GLY A 19 6.77 -10.57 9.69
C GLY A 19 5.99 -9.44 9.04
N LEU A 20 4.79 -9.13 9.55
CA LEU A 20 4.00 -8.03 9.05
C LEU A 20 4.67 -6.68 9.26
N VAL A 21 5.29 -6.48 10.44
CA VAL A 21 6.01 -5.24 10.73
C VAL A 21 7.20 -5.09 9.80
N ILE A 22 7.96 -6.16 9.58
CA ILE A 22 9.09 -6.14 8.65
C ILE A 22 8.63 -5.79 7.24
N LEU A 23 7.55 -6.40 6.78
CA LEU A 23 7.00 -6.10 5.47
C LEU A 23 6.57 -4.64 5.36
N TRP A 24 5.94 -4.12 6.40
CA TRP A 24 5.54 -2.71 6.45
C TRP A 24 6.75 -1.79 6.31
N VAL A 25 7.82 -2.05 7.06
CA VAL A 25 9.04 -1.26 6.96
C VAL A 25 9.62 -1.34 5.54
N ILE A 26 9.68 -2.53 4.96
CA ILE A 26 10.24 -2.73 3.63
C ILE A 26 9.42 -1.97 2.58
N VAL A 27 8.11 -2.05 2.64
CA VAL A 27 7.23 -1.35 1.69
C VAL A 27 7.32 0.17 1.86
N SER A 28 7.61 0.62 3.07
CA SER A 28 7.76 2.05 3.34
C SER A 28 9.03 2.66 2.73
N ILE A 29 10.04 1.86 2.43
CA ILE A 29 11.29 2.36 1.87
C ILE A 29 11.09 3.03 0.50
N PRO A 30 10.42 2.41 -0.49
CA PRO A 30 10.17 3.09 -1.76
C PRO A 30 9.34 4.36 -1.58
N VAL A 31 8.37 4.35 -0.67
CA VAL A 31 7.54 5.52 -0.40
C VAL A 31 8.38 6.64 0.20
N TYR A 32 9.31 6.31 1.08
CA TYR A 32 10.22 7.30 1.66
C TYR A 32 11.09 7.97 0.60
N PHE A 33 11.69 7.17 -0.29
CA PHE A 33 12.50 7.74 -1.37
C PHE A 33 11.67 8.56 -2.35
N ALA A 34 10.45 8.12 -2.63
CA ALA A 34 9.53 8.89 -3.47
C ALA A 34 9.18 10.23 -2.81
N GLY A 35 8.92 10.22 -1.50
CA GLY A 35 8.66 11.44 -0.77
C GLY A 35 9.83 12.39 -0.81
N LYS A 36 11.05 11.88 -0.69
CA LYS A 36 12.25 12.69 -0.80
C LYS A 36 12.44 13.27 -2.20
N ALA A 37 12.10 12.49 -3.23
CA ALA A 37 12.23 12.96 -4.61
C ALA A 37 11.26 14.11 -4.90
N ILE A 38 10.06 14.05 -4.35
CA ILE A 38 9.02 15.06 -4.61
C ILE A 38 9.13 16.24 -3.64
N LYS A 39 9.38 15.97 -2.37
CA LYS A 39 9.42 17.02 -1.33
C LYS A 39 10.82 17.45 -0.92
N GLY A 40 11.83 16.65 -1.25
CA GLY A 40 13.19 16.93 -0.83
C GLY A 40 13.45 16.50 0.61
N GLY A 41 14.34 17.22 1.30
CA GLY A 41 14.82 16.81 2.61
C GLY A 41 13.80 16.85 3.74
N ASN A 42 12.61 17.39 3.50
CA ASN A 42 11.57 17.45 4.52
C ASN A 42 10.81 16.15 4.69
N ALA A 43 10.99 15.18 3.80
CA ALA A 43 10.32 13.90 3.91
C ALA A 43 11.05 13.00 4.89
N GLY A 44 10.33 12.44 5.85
CA GLY A 44 10.87 11.54 6.85
C GLY A 44 10.39 10.11 6.65
N PHE A 45 11.14 9.14 7.20
CA PHE A 45 10.76 7.75 7.12
C PHE A 45 9.47 7.48 7.90
N GLY A 46 9.27 8.17 9.02
CA GLY A 46 8.04 8.06 9.79
C GLY A 46 6.82 8.50 8.99
N GLN A 47 6.96 9.52 8.15
CA GLN A 47 5.89 9.94 7.26
C GLN A 47 5.56 8.86 6.23
N ALA A 48 6.57 8.19 5.68
CA ALA A 48 6.36 7.09 4.74
C ALA A 48 5.65 5.92 5.41
N MET A 49 6.05 5.55 6.61
CA MET A 49 5.39 4.48 7.35
C MET A 49 3.95 4.84 7.68
N GLY A 50 3.70 6.07 8.11
CA GLY A 50 2.35 6.55 8.39
C GLY A 50 1.47 6.58 7.16
N ALA A 51 2.01 7.03 6.04
CA ALA A 51 1.26 7.06 4.78
C ALA A 51 0.91 5.64 4.31
N THR A 52 1.86 4.72 4.39
CA THR A 52 1.66 3.35 3.94
C THR A 52 0.58 2.65 4.76
N LEU A 53 0.70 2.71 6.08
CA LEU A 53 -0.26 2.04 6.96
C LEU A 53 -1.61 2.76 6.96
N GLY A 54 -1.58 4.08 7.15
CA GLY A 54 -2.80 4.87 7.21
C GLY A 54 -3.57 4.84 5.90
N GLY A 55 -2.85 4.87 4.78
CA GLY A 55 -3.48 4.81 3.47
C GLY A 55 -4.24 3.51 3.26
N VAL A 56 -3.62 2.39 3.60
CA VAL A 56 -4.27 1.07 3.45
C VAL A 56 -5.50 0.98 4.36
N ILE A 57 -5.37 1.40 5.60
CA ILE A 57 -6.49 1.33 6.55
C ILE A 57 -7.65 2.20 6.07
N VAL A 58 -7.37 3.45 5.69
CA VAL A 58 -8.42 4.36 5.24
C VAL A 58 -9.04 3.89 3.93
N TYR A 59 -8.22 3.37 3.01
CA TYR A 59 -8.74 2.82 1.75
C TYR A 59 -9.78 1.73 2.02
N TRP A 60 -9.44 0.76 2.89
CA TRP A 60 -10.36 -0.34 3.17
C TRP A 60 -11.60 0.10 3.90
N ILE A 61 -11.47 1.03 4.85
CA ILE A 61 -12.64 1.54 5.58
C ILE A 61 -13.58 2.25 4.60
N VAL A 62 -13.05 3.14 3.77
CA VAL A 62 -13.86 3.92 2.82
C VAL A 62 -14.48 2.98 1.78
N PHE A 63 -13.68 2.04 1.26
CA PHE A 63 -14.19 1.07 0.28
C PHE A 63 -15.37 0.29 0.84
N LEU A 64 -15.23 -0.25 2.05
CA LEU A 64 -16.29 -1.06 2.65
C LEU A 64 -17.54 -0.23 2.95
N VAL A 65 -17.36 0.98 3.46
CA VAL A 65 -18.49 1.87 3.78
C VAL A 65 -19.25 2.24 2.50
N VAL A 66 -18.53 2.67 1.47
CA VAL A 66 -19.16 3.09 0.22
C VAL A 66 -19.81 1.90 -0.48
N ALA A 67 -19.11 0.75 -0.54
CA ALA A 67 -19.66 -0.43 -1.19
C ALA A 67 -20.94 -0.89 -0.50
N TYR A 68 -20.97 -0.86 0.83
CA TYR A 68 -22.16 -1.26 1.57
C TYR A 68 -23.32 -0.30 1.36
N PHE A 69 -23.10 1.00 1.59
CA PHE A 69 -24.20 1.97 1.56
C PHE A 69 -24.67 2.25 0.14
N VAL A 70 -23.76 2.44 -0.79
CA VAL A 70 -24.12 2.74 -2.18
C VAL A 70 -24.56 1.47 -2.90
N GLY A 71 -23.96 0.33 -2.56
CA GLY A 71 -24.34 -0.93 -3.15
C GLY A 71 -25.77 -1.35 -2.86
N SER A 72 -26.29 -0.95 -1.70
CA SER A 72 -27.68 -1.23 -1.37
C SER A 72 -28.66 -0.41 -2.20
N VAL A 73 -28.19 0.65 -2.83
CA VAL A 73 -29.03 1.55 -3.63
C VAL A 73 -28.89 1.25 -5.12
N ILE A 74 -27.66 1.16 -5.64
CA ILE A 74 -27.44 1.07 -7.08
C ILE A 74 -26.89 -0.28 -7.54
N GLY A 75 -26.48 -1.16 -6.60
CA GLY A 75 -26.03 -2.48 -6.95
C GLY A 75 -24.60 -2.54 -7.49
N PRO A 76 -24.30 -3.39 -8.50
CA PRO A 76 -22.93 -3.68 -8.94
C PRO A 76 -22.06 -2.46 -9.27
N PRO A 77 -22.54 -1.37 -9.90
CA PRO A 77 -21.67 -0.22 -10.17
C PRO A 77 -21.09 0.44 -8.93
N ALA A 78 -21.62 0.13 -7.75
CA ALA A 78 -21.10 0.69 -6.49
C ALA A 78 -19.68 0.26 -6.22
N ASP A 79 -19.24 -0.92 -6.69
CA ASP A 79 -17.89 -1.39 -6.45
C ASP A 79 -16.85 -0.52 -7.15
N ALA A 80 -17.13 -0.10 -8.39
CA ALA A 80 -16.24 0.81 -9.10
C ALA A 80 -16.20 2.17 -8.43
N LEU A 81 -17.34 2.66 -7.97
CA LEU A 81 -17.42 3.95 -7.27
C LEU A 81 -16.68 3.88 -5.94
N ALA A 82 -16.83 2.77 -5.20
CA ALA A 82 -16.14 2.57 -3.93
C ALA A 82 -14.63 2.53 -4.14
N LEU A 83 -14.16 1.90 -5.22
CA LEU A 83 -12.75 1.84 -5.55
C LEU A 83 -12.18 3.25 -5.79
N ILE A 84 -12.89 4.06 -6.59
CA ILE A 84 -12.44 5.41 -6.91
C ILE A 84 -12.40 6.28 -5.66
N ILE A 85 -13.45 6.26 -4.85
CA ILE A 85 -13.50 7.03 -3.62
C ILE A 85 -12.45 6.57 -2.64
N GLY A 86 -12.24 5.26 -2.53
CA GLY A 86 -11.19 4.70 -1.69
C GLY A 86 -9.80 5.14 -2.10
N LEU A 87 -9.53 5.17 -3.42
CA LEU A 87 -8.25 5.64 -3.93
C LEU A 87 -8.03 7.13 -3.64
N VAL A 88 -9.08 7.94 -3.76
CA VAL A 88 -8.97 9.36 -3.43
C VAL A 88 -8.68 9.55 -1.94
N ALA A 89 -9.35 8.78 -1.07
CA ALA A 89 -9.08 8.83 0.36
C ALA A 89 -7.64 8.39 0.68
N TRP A 90 -7.16 7.36 0.00
CA TRP A 90 -5.79 6.87 0.16
C TRP A 90 -4.77 7.94 -0.24
N LEU A 91 -4.98 8.61 -1.38
CA LEU A 91 -4.14 9.73 -1.77
C LEU A 91 -4.21 10.86 -0.77
N GLY A 92 -5.37 11.09 -0.17
CA GLY A 92 -5.54 12.10 0.87
C GLY A 92 -4.69 11.83 2.10
N ILE A 93 -4.52 10.55 2.46
CA ILE A 93 -3.63 10.18 3.55
C ILE A 93 -2.18 10.47 3.19
N PHE A 94 -1.75 10.16 1.97
CA PHE A 94 -0.42 10.51 1.51
C PHE A 94 -0.19 12.02 1.52
N ARG A 95 -1.19 12.78 1.06
CA ARG A 95 -1.13 14.23 1.10
C ARG A 95 -0.94 14.75 2.53
N ALA A 96 -1.71 14.21 3.47
CA ALA A 96 -1.63 14.63 4.87
C ALA A 96 -0.31 14.20 5.51
N ALA A 97 0.11 12.96 5.27
CA ALA A 97 1.32 12.42 5.88
C ALA A 97 2.58 13.16 5.45
N PHE A 98 2.67 13.52 4.17
CA PHE A 98 3.84 14.23 3.64
C PHE A 98 3.65 15.74 3.59
N HIS A 99 2.52 16.26 4.06
CA HIS A 99 2.23 17.70 4.07
C HIS A 99 2.43 18.31 2.68
N THR A 100 1.84 17.69 1.68
CA THR A 100 1.98 18.11 0.30
C THR A 100 0.60 18.39 -0.33
N SER A 101 0.59 18.84 -1.58
CA SER A 101 -0.64 19.03 -2.33
C SER A 101 -1.13 17.69 -2.91
N TRP A 102 -2.32 17.68 -3.49
CA TRP A 102 -2.83 16.51 -4.18
C TRP A 102 -1.91 16.07 -5.30
N LEU A 103 -1.38 17.03 -6.05
CA LEU A 103 -0.45 16.74 -7.13
C LEU A 103 0.83 16.11 -6.59
N GLY A 104 1.33 16.64 -5.47
CA GLY A 104 2.50 16.06 -4.81
C GLY A 104 2.25 14.63 -4.34
N ALA A 105 1.06 14.36 -3.79
CA ALA A 105 0.71 13.01 -3.35
C ALA A 105 0.67 12.04 -4.54
N ILE A 106 0.10 12.44 -5.66
CA ILE A 106 0.07 11.64 -6.88
C ILE A 106 1.50 11.39 -7.36
N GLY A 107 2.36 12.40 -7.31
CA GLY A 107 3.76 12.26 -7.68
C GLY A 107 4.50 11.27 -6.79
N ILE A 108 4.29 11.32 -5.49
CA ILE A 108 4.91 10.40 -4.55
C ILE A 108 4.50 8.96 -4.84
N VAL A 109 3.21 8.72 -5.04
CA VAL A 109 2.70 7.39 -5.35
C VAL A 109 3.25 6.88 -6.66
N PHE A 110 3.29 7.73 -7.68
CA PHE A 110 3.82 7.36 -8.99
C PHE A 110 5.30 6.99 -8.91
N VAL A 111 6.10 7.81 -8.23
CA VAL A 111 7.53 7.54 -8.07
C VAL A 111 7.77 6.29 -7.25
N ALA A 112 6.99 6.07 -6.19
CA ALA A 112 7.09 4.85 -5.38
C ALA A 112 6.79 3.61 -6.24
N TRP A 113 5.79 3.70 -7.09
CA TRP A 113 5.45 2.61 -7.99
C TRP A 113 6.59 2.31 -8.98
N LEU A 114 7.20 3.37 -9.54
CA LEU A 114 8.35 3.20 -10.42
C LEU A 114 9.53 2.55 -9.71
N ILE A 115 9.80 2.96 -8.47
CA ILE A 115 10.87 2.37 -7.67
C ILE A 115 10.59 0.88 -7.44
N LEU A 116 9.37 0.52 -7.13
CA LEU A 116 9.00 -0.88 -6.93
C LEU A 116 9.17 -1.69 -8.20
N LEU A 117 8.81 -1.14 -9.35
CA LEU A 117 9.01 -1.82 -10.64
C LEU A 117 10.48 -2.05 -10.94
N VAL A 118 11.31 -1.05 -10.70
CA VAL A 118 12.75 -1.16 -10.91
C VAL A 118 13.35 -2.21 -9.98
N LEU A 119 12.95 -2.19 -8.71
CA LEU A 119 13.44 -3.17 -7.74
C LEU A 119 13.03 -4.58 -8.12
N ASP A 120 11.79 -4.76 -8.56
CA ASP A 120 11.31 -6.07 -9.00
C ASP A 120 12.11 -6.58 -10.18
N PHE A 121 12.34 -5.72 -11.17
CA PHE A 121 13.15 -6.07 -12.34
C PHE A 121 14.57 -6.44 -11.95
N LEU A 122 15.19 -5.67 -11.07
CA LEU A 122 16.55 -5.93 -10.63
C LEU A 122 16.66 -7.24 -9.85
N LEU A 123 15.67 -7.52 -9.00
CA LEU A 123 15.68 -8.76 -8.23
C LEU A 123 15.58 -9.97 -9.15
N VAL A 124 14.72 -9.91 -10.15
CA VAL A 124 14.61 -10.99 -11.13
C VAL A 124 15.91 -11.15 -11.91
N ALA A 125 16.51 -10.05 -12.34
CA ALA A 125 17.74 -10.09 -13.13
C ALA A 125 18.94 -10.61 -12.31
N ILE A 126 19.05 -10.19 -11.06
CA ILE A 126 20.19 -10.55 -10.21
C ILE A 126 20.11 -12.01 -9.79
N PHE A 127 18.94 -12.44 -9.32
CA PHE A 127 18.81 -13.80 -8.81
C PHE A 127 18.56 -14.82 -9.91
N ASN A 128 18.21 -14.36 -11.09
CA ASN A 128 17.92 -15.21 -12.25
C ASN A 128 16.98 -16.35 -11.88
N ALA A 129 16.11 -16.09 -10.91
CA ALA A 129 15.17 -17.08 -10.44
C ALA A 129 13.79 -16.50 -10.59
N PRO A 130 12.89 -17.18 -11.30
CA PRO A 130 11.52 -16.76 -11.26
C PRO A 130 11.05 -16.92 -9.84
N PHE A 131 10.63 -15.83 -9.24
CA PHE A 131 9.97 -15.94 -7.96
C PHE A 131 8.80 -16.90 -8.11
N PRO A 132 8.50 -17.65 -7.02
CA PRO A 132 7.34 -18.51 -7.06
C PRO A 132 6.17 -17.67 -7.52
N LYS A 133 5.49 -18.20 -8.46
CA LYS A 133 4.57 -17.45 -9.26
C LYS A 133 3.46 -16.86 -8.48
N PHE A 134 3.55 -15.59 -8.25
CA PHE A 134 2.41 -14.83 -7.81
C PHE A 134 1.45 -14.60 -8.95
N TYR A 135 1.89 -14.86 -10.19
CA TYR A 135 1.00 -14.78 -11.32
C TYR A 135 0.49 -16.16 -11.68
N PRO A 136 -0.70 -16.21 -12.22
CA PRO A 136 -1.30 -17.48 -12.60
C PRO A 136 -0.74 -18.06 -13.91
N PHE A 137 0.38 -17.60 -14.39
CA PHE A 137 0.98 -18.08 -15.63
C PHE A 137 2.45 -18.31 -15.53
#